data_7f11195363c1c51e50e616e422492daf
#
_entry.id   7f11195363c1c51e50e616e422492daf
#
_cell.length_a   1.000
_cell.length_b   1.000
_cell.length_c   1.000
_cell.angle_alpha   90.00
_cell.angle_beta   90.00
_cell.angle_gamma   90.00
#
_symmetry.space_group_name_H-M   'P 1'
#
loop_
_entity.id
_entity.type
_entity.pdbx_description
1 polymer ?
#
loop_
_entity_poly.entity_id
_entity_poly.type
_entity_poly.pdbx_seq_one_letter_code
_entity_poly.pdbx_strand_id
1 'polypeptide(L)'
;MSGETIESLADIWPMQADLNKRAGFDTAALGEALRAAEADGTLPDEGGLRTEVGRAIKNYVDAMSSECHELQECLSWKHWYREAKEGRQYELQDVQNARVEATDMLFFLISICQILGLTPEDLFRLYGQKLGINHKRQDEDRSQAEHASHEDENRNVV
;
A
#
# COMPACT_ATOMS: atom_id res chain seq x y z
N MET A 1 4.57 18.35 -22.83
CA MET A 1 4.83 17.22 -21.91
C MET A 1 5.43 16.12 -22.76
N SER A 2 6.72 15.83 -22.60
CA SER A 2 7.35 14.65 -23.20
C SER A 2 6.66 13.44 -22.59
N GLY A 3 5.95 12.67 -23.41
CA GLY A 3 5.29 11.46 -22.95
C GLY A 3 6.35 10.42 -22.58
N GLU A 4 6.77 10.42 -21.34
CA GLU A 4 7.52 9.30 -20.81
C GLU A 4 6.61 8.08 -20.85
N THR A 5 7.05 7.06 -21.54
CA THR A 5 6.31 5.79 -21.60
C THR A 5 6.45 5.10 -20.26
N ILE A 6 5.34 4.84 -19.60
CA ILE A 6 5.29 4.11 -18.32
C ILE A 6 5.02 2.64 -18.66
N GLU A 7 5.98 1.75 -18.36
CA GLU A 7 5.90 0.33 -18.68
C GLU A 7 6.08 -0.57 -17.44
N SER A 8 6.58 -0.02 -16.34
CA SER A 8 6.92 -0.78 -15.14
C SER A 8 6.77 0.03 -13.86
N LEU A 9 6.81 -0.66 -12.71
CA LEU A 9 6.90 0.00 -11.41
C LEU A 9 8.19 0.82 -11.27
N ALA A 10 9.29 0.42 -11.92
CA ALA A 10 10.54 1.15 -11.88
C ALA A 10 10.41 2.54 -12.52
N ASP A 11 9.53 2.70 -13.52
CA ASP A 11 9.28 4.00 -14.17
C ASP A 11 8.48 4.93 -13.27
N ILE A 12 7.41 4.41 -12.63
CA ILE A 12 6.57 5.24 -11.75
C ILE A 12 7.23 5.57 -10.42
N TRP A 13 8.19 4.81 -9.95
CA TRP A 13 8.80 5.01 -8.64
C TRP A 13 9.43 6.40 -8.45
N PRO A 14 10.34 6.86 -9.33
CA PRO A 14 10.88 8.22 -9.24
C PRO A 14 9.83 9.30 -9.52
N MET A 15 8.84 9.03 -10.37
CA MET A 15 7.75 9.97 -10.64
C MET A 15 6.91 10.21 -9.38
N GLN A 16 6.61 9.16 -8.63
CA GLN A 16 5.89 9.27 -7.37
C GLN A 16 6.71 10.01 -6.31
N ALA A 17 8.02 9.75 -6.22
CA ALA A 17 8.90 10.49 -5.31
C ALA A 17 8.94 11.98 -5.62
N ASP A 18 9.02 12.36 -6.91
CA ASP A 18 8.96 13.76 -7.34
C ASP A 18 7.62 14.40 -7.00
N LEU A 19 6.51 13.72 -7.25
CA LEU A 19 5.17 14.20 -6.90
C LEU A 19 5.04 14.45 -5.40
N ASN A 20 5.48 13.51 -4.56
CA ASN A 20 5.46 13.64 -3.12
C ASN A 20 6.32 14.83 -2.64
N LYS A 21 7.52 14.97 -3.21
CA LYS A 21 8.44 16.07 -2.89
C LYS A 21 7.85 17.44 -3.22
N ARG A 22 7.18 17.57 -4.35
CA ARG A 22 6.43 18.79 -4.72
C ARG A 22 5.31 19.11 -3.74
N ALA A 23 4.68 18.08 -3.16
CA ALA A 23 3.68 18.24 -2.10
C ALA A 23 4.29 18.55 -0.71
N GLY A 24 5.61 18.61 -0.60
CA GLY A 24 6.31 18.89 0.64
C GLY A 24 6.70 17.67 1.47
N PHE A 25 6.61 16.46 0.89
CA PHE A 25 6.93 15.19 1.56
C PHE A 25 8.01 14.44 0.79
N ASP A 26 9.25 14.44 1.28
CA ASP A 26 10.35 13.69 0.66
C ASP A 26 10.36 12.25 1.16
N THR A 27 9.48 11.43 0.59
CA THR A 27 9.30 10.01 0.95
C THR A 27 10.56 9.18 0.68
N ALA A 28 11.27 9.48 -0.40
CA ALA A 28 12.50 8.78 -0.76
C ALA A 28 13.62 9.07 0.26
N ALA A 29 13.84 10.33 0.61
CA ALA A 29 14.85 10.71 1.61
C ALA A 29 14.57 10.08 2.98
N LEU A 30 13.32 10.01 3.40
CA LEU A 30 12.93 9.36 4.64
C LEU A 30 13.22 7.86 4.63
N GLY A 31 12.93 7.19 3.53
CA GLY A 31 13.25 5.77 3.33
C GLY A 31 14.75 5.49 3.30
N GLU A 32 15.55 6.37 2.68
CA GLU A 32 17.02 6.27 2.70
C GLU A 32 17.57 6.42 4.12
N ALA A 33 17.04 7.36 4.90
CA ALA A 33 17.43 7.55 6.31
C ALA A 33 17.10 6.31 7.15
N LEU A 34 15.93 5.69 6.93
CA LEU A 34 15.53 4.47 7.61
C LEU A 34 16.50 3.32 7.29
N ARG A 35 16.83 3.10 6.01
CA ARG A 35 17.78 2.07 5.58
C ARG A 35 19.18 2.29 6.15
N ALA A 36 19.65 3.54 6.17
CA ALA A 36 20.95 3.87 6.74
C ALA A 36 21.00 3.54 8.24
N ALA A 37 19.96 3.92 9.00
CA ALA A 37 19.88 3.62 10.43
C ALA A 37 19.79 2.11 10.72
N GLU A 38 19.13 1.33 9.87
CA GLU A 38 19.12 -0.14 9.96
C GLU A 38 20.52 -0.73 9.72
N ALA A 39 21.19 -0.29 8.66
CA ALA A 39 22.52 -0.76 8.29
C ALA A 39 23.58 -0.44 9.35
N ASP A 40 23.48 0.74 9.96
CA ASP A 40 24.39 1.20 11.01
C ASP A 40 24.05 0.64 12.41
N GLY A 41 22.91 -0.06 12.54
CA GLY A 41 22.43 -0.60 13.81
C GLY A 41 21.96 0.47 14.81
N THR A 42 21.67 1.69 14.34
CA THR A 42 21.24 2.82 15.18
C THR A 42 19.72 2.92 15.32
N LEU A 43 18.97 2.23 14.47
CA LEU A 43 17.51 2.32 14.42
C LEU A 43 16.80 2.05 15.77
N PRO A 44 17.23 1.09 16.62
CA PRO A 44 16.58 0.86 17.92
C PRO A 44 16.58 2.07 18.83
N ASP A 45 17.62 2.89 18.78
CA ASP A 45 17.85 4.05 19.65
C ASP A 45 17.49 5.39 18.98
N GLU A 46 17.20 5.34 17.67
CA GLU A 46 16.85 6.52 16.86
C GLU A 46 15.35 6.87 16.96
N GLY A 47 14.95 7.27 18.16
CA GLY A 47 13.53 7.51 18.49
C GLY A 47 12.87 8.61 17.64
N GLY A 48 13.63 9.63 17.22
CA GLY A 48 13.13 10.71 16.36
C GLY A 48 12.75 10.19 14.98
N LEU A 49 13.64 9.45 14.33
CA LEU A 49 13.43 8.87 13.00
C LEU A 49 12.27 7.89 12.98
N ARG A 50 12.19 6.97 13.94
CA ARG A 50 11.09 6.01 14.04
C ARG A 50 9.72 6.69 14.16
N THR A 51 9.67 7.77 14.93
CA THR A 51 8.43 8.56 15.08
C THR A 51 8.07 9.31 13.80
N GLU A 52 9.06 9.86 13.10
CA GLU A 52 8.87 10.55 11.83
C GLU A 52 8.36 9.58 10.75
N VAL A 53 9.00 8.43 10.60
CA VAL A 53 8.57 7.34 9.70
C VAL A 53 7.14 6.90 10.04
N GLY A 54 6.84 6.65 11.31
CA GLY A 54 5.51 6.23 11.75
C GLY A 54 4.43 7.27 11.44
N ARG A 55 4.74 8.56 11.64
CA ARG A 55 3.82 9.65 11.32
C ARG A 55 3.59 9.76 9.80
N ALA A 56 4.64 9.63 9.00
CA ALA A 56 4.53 9.65 7.55
C ALA A 56 3.69 8.47 7.04
N ILE A 57 3.93 7.26 7.51
CA ILE A 57 3.12 6.08 7.17
C ILE A 57 1.65 6.33 7.56
N LYS A 58 1.39 6.81 8.77
CA LYS A 58 0.03 7.08 9.23
C LYS A 58 -0.71 8.05 8.31
N ASN A 59 -0.06 9.13 7.86
CA ASN A 59 -0.65 10.10 6.94
C ASN A 59 -1.05 9.46 5.60
N TYR A 60 -0.17 8.64 5.02
CA TYR A 60 -0.45 7.97 3.74
C TYR A 60 -1.47 6.82 3.88
N VAL A 61 -1.50 6.14 5.03
CA VAL A 61 -2.56 5.16 5.34
C VAL A 61 -3.93 5.83 5.45
N ASP A 62 -4.01 7.00 6.09
CA ASP A 62 -5.27 7.75 6.17
C ASP A 62 -5.74 8.22 4.78
N ALA A 63 -4.81 8.72 3.95
CA ALA A 63 -5.10 9.09 2.58
C ALA A 63 -5.59 7.88 1.76
N MET A 64 -4.88 6.76 1.79
CA MET A 64 -5.29 5.54 1.11
C MET A 64 -6.64 5.03 1.61
N SER A 65 -6.96 5.20 2.89
CA SER A 65 -8.26 4.83 3.45
C SER A 65 -9.38 5.71 2.88
N SER A 66 -9.11 6.98 2.55
CA SER A 66 -10.07 7.85 1.85
C SER A 66 -10.40 7.27 0.46
N GLU A 67 -9.37 6.91 -0.31
CA GLU A 67 -9.57 6.32 -1.65
C GLU A 67 -10.32 4.98 -1.57
N CYS A 68 -10.08 4.18 -0.51
CA CYS A 68 -10.87 2.97 -0.27
C CYS A 68 -12.37 3.28 -0.10
N HIS A 69 -12.70 4.38 0.59
CA HIS A 69 -14.09 4.82 0.73
C HIS A 69 -14.66 5.36 -0.59
N GLU A 70 -13.87 6.10 -1.36
CA GLU A 70 -14.29 6.62 -2.67
C GLU A 70 -14.52 5.48 -3.65
N LEU A 71 -13.67 4.45 -3.65
CA LEU A 71 -13.90 3.22 -4.39
C LEU A 71 -15.20 2.51 -3.93
N GLN A 72 -15.47 2.47 -2.63
CA GLN A 72 -16.71 1.90 -2.09
C GLN A 72 -17.93 2.68 -2.55
N GLU A 73 -17.86 4.02 -2.66
CA GLU A 73 -18.97 4.86 -3.14
C GLU A 73 -19.29 4.60 -4.63
N CYS A 74 -18.39 3.96 -5.38
CA CYS A 74 -18.70 3.49 -6.74
C CYS A 74 -19.68 2.30 -6.76
N LEU A 75 -19.99 1.72 -5.59
CA LEU A 75 -20.91 0.60 -5.43
C LEU A 75 -22.25 1.05 -4.82
N SER A 76 -23.31 0.34 -5.11
CA SER A 76 -24.59 0.51 -4.40
C SER A 76 -24.58 -0.23 -3.05
N TRP A 77 -23.67 0.11 -2.14
CA TRP A 77 -23.47 -0.63 -0.90
C TRP A 77 -24.47 -0.33 0.22
N LYS A 78 -25.12 0.83 0.17
CA LYS A 78 -26.01 1.29 1.23
C LYS A 78 -27.37 0.58 1.16
N HIS A 79 -27.66 -0.24 2.16
CA HIS A 79 -28.83 -1.14 2.20
C HIS A 79 -30.19 -0.41 2.25
N TRP A 80 -30.21 0.88 2.56
CA TRP A 80 -31.44 1.67 2.66
C TRP A 80 -31.84 2.37 1.34
N TYR A 81 -31.00 2.31 0.31
CA TYR A 81 -31.30 2.85 -0.99
C TYR A 81 -32.12 1.90 -1.87
N ARG A 82 -32.66 2.43 -2.96
CA ARG A 82 -33.52 1.71 -3.89
C ARG A 82 -32.87 0.48 -4.47
N GLU A 83 -31.61 0.58 -4.84
CA GLU A 83 -30.85 -0.51 -5.46
C GLU A 83 -30.83 -1.76 -4.58
N ALA A 84 -30.65 -1.60 -3.28
CA ALA A 84 -30.67 -2.72 -2.34
C ALA A 84 -32.07 -3.36 -2.24
N LYS A 85 -33.12 -2.55 -2.25
CA LYS A 85 -34.52 -3.01 -2.22
C LYS A 85 -34.93 -3.77 -3.48
N GLU A 86 -34.27 -3.44 -4.61
CA GLU A 86 -34.44 -4.09 -5.90
C GLU A 86 -33.53 -5.32 -6.09
N GLY A 87 -32.76 -5.72 -5.06
CA GLY A 87 -31.86 -6.85 -5.13
C GLY A 87 -30.53 -6.55 -5.86
N ARG A 88 -30.19 -5.27 -6.06
CA ARG A 88 -28.98 -4.80 -6.73
C ARG A 88 -27.96 -4.20 -5.74
N GLN A 89 -27.99 -4.63 -4.48
CA GLN A 89 -27.00 -4.22 -3.50
C GLN A 89 -25.60 -4.70 -3.94
N TYR A 90 -24.60 -3.85 -3.76
CA TYR A 90 -23.20 -4.05 -4.20
C TYR A 90 -22.97 -4.01 -5.72
N GLU A 91 -23.98 -3.65 -6.52
CA GLU A 91 -23.79 -3.42 -7.94
C GLU A 91 -22.78 -2.28 -8.17
N LEU A 92 -21.81 -2.50 -9.05
CA LEU A 92 -20.84 -1.49 -9.46
C LEU A 92 -21.53 -0.46 -10.37
N GLN A 93 -21.68 0.76 -9.89
CA GLN A 93 -22.44 1.84 -10.56
C GLN A 93 -21.55 2.66 -11.49
N ASP A 94 -20.30 2.94 -11.08
CA ASP A 94 -19.37 3.75 -11.85
C ASP A 94 -18.05 2.99 -12.05
N VAL A 95 -17.98 2.28 -13.18
CA VAL A 95 -16.80 1.46 -13.54
C VAL A 95 -15.58 2.32 -13.76
N GLN A 96 -15.71 3.48 -14.41
CA GLN A 96 -14.56 4.31 -14.74
C GLN A 96 -14.00 5.00 -13.50
N ASN A 97 -14.86 5.53 -12.65
CA ASN A 97 -14.40 6.12 -11.39
C ASN A 97 -13.75 5.06 -10.50
N ALA A 98 -14.34 3.86 -10.38
CA ALA A 98 -13.74 2.77 -9.62
C ALA A 98 -12.31 2.39 -10.08
N ARG A 99 -12.03 2.49 -11.38
CA ARG A 99 -10.67 2.29 -11.92
C ARG A 99 -9.71 3.40 -11.48
N VAL A 100 -10.18 4.63 -11.44
CA VAL A 100 -9.38 5.78 -10.98
C VAL A 100 -9.07 5.63 -9.50
N GLU A 101 -10.08 5.39 -8.66
CA GLU A 101 -9.90 5.25 -7.20
C GLU A 101 -8.94 4.09 -6.86
N ALA A 102 -9.04 2.96 -7.58
CA ALA A 102 -8.09 1.85 -7.43
C ALA A 102 -6.65 2.27 -7.82
N THR A 103 -6.50 3.17 -8.78
CA THR A 103 -5.19 3.70 -9.17
C THR A 103 -4.67 4.68 -8.11
N ASP A 104 -5.53 5.51 -7.52
CA ASP A 104 -5.14 6.46 -6.48
C ASP A 104 -4.65 5.75 -5.21
N MET A 105 -5.25 4.61 -4.86
CA MET A 105 -4.69 3.73 -3.82
C MET A 105 -3.25 3.31 -4.11
N LEU A 106 -2.89 3.06 -5.38
CA LEU A 106 -1.53 2.69 -5.77
C LEU A 106 -0.54 3.83 -5.55
N PHE A 107 -0.91 5.09 -5.81
CA PHE A 107 -0.07 6.26 -5.51
C PHE A 107 0.34 6.29 -4.03
N PHE A 108 -0.61 6.08 -3.14
CA PHE A 108 -0.34 6.06 -1.70
C PHE A 108 0.43 4.82 -1.26
N LEU A 109 0.16 3.65 -1.85
CA LEU A 109 0.90 2.43 -1.56
C LEU A 109 2.38 2.56 -1.94
N ILE A 110 2.69 3.11 -3.11
CA ILE A 110 4.08 3.36 -3.54
C ILE A 110 4.76 4.33 -2.56
N SER A 111 4.07 5.38 -2.13
CA SER A 111 4.59 6.34 -1.15
C SER A 111 4.95 5.67 0.18
N ILE A 112 4.09 4.77 0.67
CA ILE A 112 4.36 3.98 1.88
C ILE A 112 5.59 3.07 1.66
N CYS A 113 5.69 2.41 0.51
CA CYS A 113 6.85 1.58 0.18
C CYS A 113 8.15 2.40 0.16
N GLN A 114 8.14 3.61 -0.39
CA GLN A 114 9.29 4.52 -0.39
C GLN A 114 9.69 4.92 1.04
N ILE A 115 8.74 5.26 1.90
CA ILE A 115 8.98 5.60 3.31
C ILE A 115 9.60 4.41 4.06
N LEU A 116 9.21 3.19 3.72
CA LEU A 116 9.79 1.97 4.27
C LEU A 116 11.15 1.61 3.64
N GLY A 117 11.69 2.44 2.76
CA GLY A 117 12.98 2.22 2.11
C GLY A 117 12.96 1.11 1.06
N LEU A 118 11.80 0.65 0.61
CA LEU A 118 11.69 -0.36 -0.43
C LEU A 118 12.01 0.21 -1.82
N THR A 119 12.63 -0.61 -2.65
CA THR A 119 12.75 -0.40 -4.09
C THR A 119 11.67 -1.22 -4.83
N PRO A 120 11.44 -0.98 -6.13
CA PRO A 120 10.58 -1.84 -6.94
C PRO A 120 10.98 -3.32 -6.87
N GLU A 121 12.29 -3.60 -6.92
CA GLU A 121 12.85 -4.96 -6.85
C GLU A 121 12.59 -5.60 -5.48
N ASP A 122 12.71 -4.85 -4.39
CA ASP A 122 12.36 -5.32 -3.05
C ASP A 122 10.88 -5.69 -2.98
N LEU A 123 10.00 -4.84 -3.53
CA LEU A 123 8.56 -5.10 -3.53
C LEU A 123 8.22 -6.38 -4.29
N PHE A 124 8.82 -6.61 -5.47
CA PHE A 124 8.62 -7.85 -6.23
C PHE A 124 9.12 -9.07 -5.48
N ARG A 125 10.30 -8.98 -4.85
CA ARG A 125 10.87 -10.06 -4.05
C ARG A 125 9.96 -10.41 -2.87
N LEU A 126 9.54 -9.42 -2.09
CA LEU A 126 8.62 -9.60 -0.95
C LEU A 126 7.26 -10.16 -1.40
N TYR A 127 6.73 -9.67 -2.52
CA TYR A 127 5.49 -10.19 -3.09
C TYR A 127 5.61 -11.69 -3.43
N GLY A 128 6.70 -12.09 -4.11
CA GLY A 128 6.92 -13.49 -4.46
C GLY A 128 7.03 -14.40 -3.25
N GLN A 129 7.77 -13.98 -2.22
CA GLN A 129 7.89 -14.72 -0.96
C GLN A 129 6.52 -14.83 -0.25
N LYS A 130 5.79 -13.72 -0.17
CA LYS A 130 4.46 -13.69 0.46
C LYS A 130 3.44 -14.52 -0.30
N LEU A 131 3.50 -14.54 -1.64
CA LEU A 131 2.64 -15.37 -2.47
C LEU A 131 2.83 -16.86 -2.13
N GLY A 132 4.07 -17.32 -1.98
CA GLY A 132 4.35 -18.69 -1.55
C GLY A 132 3.73 -19.04 -0.18
N ILE A 133 3.84 -18.13 0.79
CA ILE A 133 3.19 -18.29 2.10
C ILE A 133 1.66 -18.36 1.95
N ASN A 134 1.07 -17.51 1.14
CA ASN A 134 -0.38 -17.48 0.95
C ASN A 134 -0.89 -18.76 0.27
N HIS A 135 -0.17 -19.28 -0.74
CA HIS A 135 -0.51 -20.58 -1.36
C HIS A 135 -0.48 -21.70 -0.32
N LYS A 136 0.59 -21.77 0.47
CA LYS A 136 0.70 -22.77 1.54
C LYS A 136 -0.49 -22.70 2.52
N ARG A 137 -0.89 -21.49 2.93
CA ARG A 137 -2.03 -21.27 3.82
C ARG A 137 -3.35 -21.75 3.21
N GLN A 138 -3.54 -21.55 1.90
CA GLN A 138 -4.71 -22.05 1.17
C GLN A 138 -4.70 -23.56 1.04
N ASP A 139 -3.55 -24.16 0.71
CA ASP A 139 -3.39 -25.61 0.58
C ASP A 139 -3.63 -26.35 1.91
N GLU A 140 -3.28 -25.72 3.03
CA GLU A 140 -3.48 -26.23 4.39
C GLU A 140 -4.91 -25.99 4.91
N ASP A 141 -5.78 -25.31 4.15
CA ASP A 141 -7.18 -24.97 4.50
C ASP A 141 -7.33 -24.38 5.92
N ARG A 142 -6.43 -23.46 6.26
CA ARG A 142 -6.35 -22.87 7.62
C ARG A 142 -7.60 -22.05 7.95
N SER A 143 -8.11 -22.23 9.15
CA SER A 143 -9.15 -21.37 9.72
C SER A 143 -8.64 -19.95 9.99
N GLN A 144 -9.54 -18.99 10.14
CA GLN A 144 -9.19 -17.61 10.50
C GLN A 144 -8.41 -17.51 11.82
N ALA A 145 -8.72 -18.37 12.80
CA ALA A 145 -8.02 -18.41 14.09
C ALA A 145 -6.56 -18.90 13.92
N GLU A 146 -6.35 -19.90 13.05
CA GLU A 146 -4.99 -20.39 12.72
C GLU A 146 -4.20 -19.35 11.95
N HIS A 147 -4.83 -18.57 11.06
CA HIS A 147 -4.19 -17.43 10.41
C HIS A 147 -3.66 -16.41 11.41
N ALA A 148 -4.46 -16.05 12.43
CA ALA A 148 -4.06 -15.08 13.44
C ALA A 148 -2.87 -15.55 14.28
N SER A 149 -2.74 -16.85 14.54
CA SER A 149 -1.63 -17.43 15.29
C SER A 149 -0.29 -17.51 14.54
N HIS A 150 -0.30 -17.30 13.20
CA HIS A 150 0.86 -17.42 12.32
C HIS A 150 1.38 -16.08 11.78
N GLU A 151 1.14 -14.97 12.48
CA GLU A 151 1.70 -13.66 12.09
C GLU A 151 3.24 -13.65 12.03
N ASP A 152 3.90 -14.51 12.79
CA ASP A 152 5.36 -14.65 12.76
C ASP A 152 5.91 -15.09 11.40
N GLU A 153 5.09 -15.72 10.54
CA GLU A 153 5.51 -16.04 9.16
C GLU A 153 5.86 -14.80 8.34
N ASN A 154 5.28 -13.64 8.64
CA ASN A 154 5.63 -12.39 7.96
C ASN A 154 7.04 -11.90 8.29
N ARG A 155 7.57 -12.24 9.48
CA ARG A 155 8.92 -11.87 9.90
C ARG A 155 10.00 -12.64 9.17
N ASN A 156 9.64 -13.75 8.51
CA ASN A 156 10.54 -14.58 7.72
C ASN A 156 10.60 -14.14 6.24
N VAL A 157 9.82 -13.15 5.86
CA VAL A 157 9.86 -12.52 4.53
C VAL A 157 10.92 -11.44 4.53
N VAL A 158 12.00 -11.61 3.75
CA VAL A 158 13.20 -10.76 3.74
C VAL A 158 13.64 -10.43 2.32
#